data_af444d06e15cefe49c1af6eb7d6d2b98
#
_entry.id   af444d06e15cefe49c1af6eb7d6d2b98
#
_cell.length_a   1.000
_cell.length_b   1.000
_cell.length_c   1.000
_cell.angle_alpha   90.00
_cell.angle_beta   90.00
_cell.angle_gamma   90.00
#
_symmetry.space_group_name_H-M   'P 1'
#
loop_
_entity.id
_entity.type
_entity.pdbx_description
1 polymer ?
#
loop_
_entity_poly.entity_id
_entity_poly.type
_entity_poly.pdbx_seq_one_letter_code
_entity_poly.pdbx_strand_id
1 'polypeptide(L)'
;MIISLKKLIWPIIFSLAVVLCSAPAVRSEVMVLDRVTMVKAPIRLTVLTKGRFVSAGGRLVDVYLDDEHLKRILTGGDGYGYLKYTPRSPGYKKIKALSGSDSAEGLLLVMTKKDRAIVIEVEEGFRTAVFSDVIKQSSLKVVKALSNHYKIIYLSRFAGKSITGAWLEKQGFPKSVILGWRGPNTLTGLTKKGIQLHAIIGSTAVISEAAGNIENRFTFKKTRDGTTVKDWEAILEHLQEKNEP
;
A
#
# COMPACT_ATOMS: atom_id res chain seq x y z
N MET A 1 -37.83 -44.53 41.55
CA MET A 1 -37.75 -44.24 40.08
C MET A 1 -36.42 -43.55 39.85
N ILE A 2 -35.36 -44.32 39.62
CA ILE A 2 -34.00 -43.78 39.43
C ILE A 2 -33.75 -43.75 37.92
N ILE A 3 -33.96 -42.59 37.31
CA ILE A 3 -33.63 -42.39 35.90
C ILE A 3 -32.11 -42.37 35.80
N SER A 4 -31.57 -43.35 35.06
CA SER A 4 -30.14 -43.59 34.91
C SER A 4 -29.42 -42.35 34.34
N LEU A 5 -28.62 -41.72 35.16
CA LEU A 5 -27.79 -40.53 34.86
C LEU A 5 -26.90 -40.74 33.61
N LYS A 6 -26.59 -42.00 33.27
CA LYS A 6 -25.77 -42.35 32.09
C LYS A 6 -26.41 -42.03 30.74
N LYS A 7 -27.75 -41.98 30.63
CA LYS A 7 -28.46 -41.67 29.37
C LYS A 7 -28.48 -40.19 29.06
N LEU A 8 -28.21 -39.31 30.03
CA LEU A 8 -28.24 -37.87 29.85
C LEU A 8 -26.85 -37.28 29.48
N ILE A 9 -25.78 -37.99 29.88
CA ILE A 9 -24.40 -37.51 29.67
C ILE A 9 -23.91 -37.75 28.25
N TRP A 10 -24.37 -38.85 27.60
CA TRP A 10 -23.95 -39.19 26.24
C TRP A 10 -24.29 -38.17 25.16
N PRO A 11 -25.51 -37.61 25.09
CA PRO A 11 -25.85 -36.59 24.09
C PRO A 11 -25.12 -35.25 24.32
N ILE A 12 -24.78 -34.90 25.59
CA ILE A 12 -24.05 -33.68 25.92
C ILE A 12 -22.61 -33.75 25.44
N ILE A 13 -21.95 -34.89 25.62
CA ILE A 13 -20.58 -35.14 25.16
C ILE A 13 -20.51 -35.15 23.63
N PHE A 14 -21.51 -35.72 22.97
CA PHE A 14 -21.57 -35.75 21.49
C PHE A 14 -21.83 -34.36 20.92
N SER A 15 -22.69 -33.57 21.56
CA SER A 15 -22.96 -32.18 21.15
C SER A 15 -21.73 -31.27 21.33
N LEU A 16 -20.94 -31.47 22.39
CA LEU A 16 -19.70 -30.70 22.62
C LEU A 16 -18.59 -31.06 21.62
N ALA A 17 -18.50 -32.33 21.23
CA ALA A 17 -17.54 -32.77 20.21
C ALA A 17 -17.82 -32.23 18.82
N VAL A 18 -19.11 -32.07 18.43
CA VAL A 18 -19.49 -31.48 17.15
C VAL A 18 -19.19 -29.96 17.08
N VAL A 19 -19.34 -29.23 18.19
CA VAL A 19 -19.01 -27.83 18.29
C VAL A 19 -17.49 -27.60 18.18
N LEU A 20 -16.67 -28.51 18.69
CA LEU A 20 -15.20 -28.44 18.59
C LEU A 20 -14.68 -28.73 17.15
N CYS A 21 -15.40 -29.53 16.36
CA CYS A 21 -15.04 -29.82 14.96
C CYS A 21 -15.40 -28.70 13.97
N SER A 22 -16.24 -27.76 14.36
CA SER A 22 -16.62 -26.61 13.54
C SER A 22 -15.78 -25.36 13.83
N ALA A 23 -14.56 -25.51 14.35
CA ALA A 23 -13.63 -24.38 14.45
C ALA A 23 -13.43 -23.81 13.04
N PRO A 24 -13.77 -22.53 12.80
CA PRO A 24 -13.59 -21.93 11.48
C PRO A 24 -12.10 -22.06 11.14
N ALA A 25 -11.80 -22.61 9.98
CA ALA A 25 -10.44 -22.72 9.49
C ALA A 25 -9.76 -21.36 9.68
N VAL A 26 -8.65 -21.34 10.41
CA VAL A 26 -7.87 -20.11 10.66
C VAL A 26 -7.47 -19.60 9.30
N ARG A 27 -8.21 -18.63 8.80
CA ARG A 27 -7.92 -18.01 7.52
C ARG A 27 -6.63 -17.22 7.70
N SER A 28 -5.59 -17.73 7.16
CA SER A 28 -4.31 -17.09 7.07
C SER A 28 -4.38 -16.10 5.92
N GLU A 29 -3.78 -14.95 6.07
CA GLU A 29 -3.74 -13.91 5.04
C GLU A 29 -2.30 -13.68 4.61
N VAL A 30 -2.06 -13.71 3.30
CA VAL A 30 -0.81 -13.24 2.72
C VAL A 30 -0.98 -11.79 2.30
N MET A 31 0.04 -10.98 2.48
CA MET A 31 0.07 -9.60 2.04
C MET A 31 1.40 -9.32 1.32
N VAL A 32 1.35 -8.62 0.19
CA VAL A 32 2.53 -8.11 -0.52
C VAL A 32 2.64 -6.62 -0.32
N LEU A 33 3.80 -6.14 0.10
CA LEU A 33 4.05 -4.71 0.25
C LEU A 33 4.52 -4.10 -1.06
N ASP A 34 3.88 -3.01 -1.47
CA ASP A 34 4.31 -2.25 -2.65
C ASP A 34 5.68 -1.61 -2.43
N ARG A 35 6.43 -1.48 -3.51
CA ARG A 35 7.79 -0.96 -3.49
C ARG A 35 8.05 -0.01 -4.66
N VAL A 36 9.01 0.90 -4.45
CA VAL A 36 9.54 1.79 -5.49
C VAL A 36 11.06 1.66 -5.51
N THR A 37 11.63 1.57 -6.71
CA THR A 37 13.08 1.51 -6.91
C THR A 37 13.46 2.06 -8.28
N MET A 38 14.77 2.20 -8.52
CA MET A 38 15.32 2.54 -9.81
C MET A 38 15.68 1.28 -10.62
N VAL A 39 15.70 1.39 -11.94
CA VAL A 39 16.24 0.35 -12.82
C VAL A 39 17.66 0.02 -12.39
N LYS A 40 18.00 -1.28 -12.36
CA LYS A 40 19.31 -1.85 -11.95
C LYS A 40 19.66 -1.61 -10.48
N ALA A 41 18.78 -1.00 -9.67
CA ALA A 41 18.99 -0.87 -8.24
C ALA A 41 18.36 -2.04 -7.48
N PRO A 42 19.09 -2.71 -6.58
CA PRO A 42 18.55 -3.83 -5.82
C PRO A 42 17.46 -3.36 -4.86
N ILE A 43 16.37 -4.14 -4.77
CA ILE A 43 15.24 -3.91 -3.87
C ILE A 43 14.92 -5.19 -3.11
N ARG A 44 14.39 -5.03 -1.91
CA ARG A 44 13.84 -6.11 -1.10
C ARG A 44 12.33 -6.16 -1.31
N LEU A 45 11.86 -7.14 -2.09
CA LEU A 45 10.44 -7.50 -2.13
C LEU A 45 10.07 -8.07 -0.77
N THR A 46 8.91 -7.68 -0.26
CA THR A 46 8.50 -8.03 1.10
C THR A 46 7.10 -8.61 1.07
N VAL A 47 6.95 -9.78 1.63
CA VAL A 47 5.65 -10.41 1.91
C VAL A 47 5.44 -10.48 3.42
N LEU A 48 4.19 -10.52 3.84
CA LEU A 48 3.80 -10.70 5.22
C LEU A 48 2.72 -11.78 5.28
N THR A 49 2.91 -12.78 6.12
CA THR A 49 1.90 -13.78 6.41
C THR A 49 1.29 -13.50 7.79
N LYS A 50 -0.04 -13.43 7.84
CA LYS A 50 -0.80 -13.16 9.05
C LYS A 50 -1.69 -14.33 9.37
N GLY A 51 -1.81 -14.68 10.65
CA GLY A 51 -2.92 -15.44 11.18
C GLY A 51 -4.11 -14.53 11.49
N ARG A 52 -5.14 -15.08 12.09
CA ARG A 52 -6.38 -14.32 12.40
C ARG A 52 -6.13 -13.09 13.26
N PHE A 53 -5.19 -13.13 14.20
CA PHE A 53 -4.95 -12.06 15.19
C PHE A 53 -3.48 -11.64 15.28
N VAL A 54 -2.56 -12.46 14.81
CA VAL A 54 -1.10 -12.22 14.92
C VAL A 54 -0.41 -12.61 13.63
N SER A 55 0.83 -12.16 13.46
CA SER A 55 1.69 -12.61 12.36
C SER A 55 1.87 -14.14 12.45
N ALA A 56 1.83 -14.82 11.29
CA ALA A 56 2.04 -16.26 11.18
C ALA A 56 3.37 -16.52 10.50
N GLY A 57 4.42 -16.75 11.27
CA GLY A 57 5.75 -17.06 10.76
C GLY A 57 5.92 -18.52 10.35
N GLY A 58 7.09 -18.83 9.76
CA GLY A 58 7.46 -20.19 9.35
C GLY A 58 6.67 -20.70 8.14
N ARG A 59 6.10 -19.82 7.31
CA ARG A 59 5.31 -20.21 6.14
C ARG A 59 6.15 -20.14 4.86
N LEU A 60 5.97 -21.14 4.01
CA LEU A 60 6.53 -21.13 2.66
C LEU A 60 5.65 -20.24 1.76
N VAL A 61 6.29 -19.34 1.02
CA VAL A 61 5.64 -18.40 0.11
C VAL A 61 6.35 -18.45 -1.23
N ASP A 62 5.60 -18.77 -2.29
CA ASP A 62 6.07 -18.62 -3.66
C ASP A 62 5.86 -17.19 -4.13
N VAL A 63 6.93 -16.56 -4.61
CA VAL A 63 6.93 -15.17 -5.08
C VAL A 63 7.08 -15.15 -6.58
N TYR A 64 6.20 -14.41 -7.25
CA TYR A 64 6.14 -14.20 -8.69
C TYR A 64 6.28 -12.71 -9.01
N LEU A 65 6.80 -12.41 -10.19
CA LEU A 65 6.83 -11.06 -10.76
C LEU A 65 6.38 -11.13 -12.22
N ASP A 66 5.34 -10.38 -12.57
CA ASP A 66 4.70 -10.41 -13.91
C ASP A 66 4.39 -11.86 -14.36
N ASP A 67 3.90 -12.67 -13.41
CA ASP A 67 3.54 -14.09 -13.52
C ASP A 67 4.74 -15.07 -13.69
N GLU A 68 6.00 -14.58 -13.72
CA GLU A 68 7.22 -15.39 -13.68
C GLU A 68 7.53 -15.79 -12.22
N HIS A 69 7.72 -17.08 -11.95
CA HIS A 69 8.14 -17.56 -10.63
C HIS A 69 9.58 -17.14 -10.33
N LEU A 70 9.76 -16.31 -9.31
CA LEU A 70 11.10 -15.87 -8.90
C LEU A 70 11.76 -16.84 -7.93
N LYS A 71 11.04 -17.15 -6.83
CA LYS A 71 11.59 -17.98 -5.76
C LYS A 71 10.53 -18.33 -4.72
N ARG A 72 10.74 -19.49 -4.06
CA ARG A 72 10.08 -19.85 -2.80
C ARG A 72 10.91 -19.36 -1.61
N ILE A 73 10.30 -18.67 -0.68
CA ILE A 73 10.92 -18.12 0.53
C ILE A 73 10.20 -18.60 1.78
N LEU A 74 10.90 -18.61 2.91
CA LEU A 74 10.33 -18.89 4.23
C LEU A 74 10.15 -17.56 4.97
N THR A 75 8.98 -17.35 5.60
CA THR A 75 8.75 -16.18 6.47
C THR A 75 9.38 -16.41 7.85
N GLY A 76 9.94 -15.35 8.43
CA GLY A 76 10.45 -15.35 9.79
C GLY A 76 9.35 -15.52 10.85
N GLY A 77 9.71 -15.63 12.12
CA GLY A 77 8.76 -15.71 13.23
C GLY A 77 7.82 -14.51 13.35
N ASP A 78 8.23 -13.36 12.82
CA ASP A 78 7.46 -12.12 12.70
C ASP A 78 6.48 -12.11 11.49
N GLY A 79 6.43 -13.21 10.74
CA GLY A 79 5.62 -13.36 9.53
C GLY A 79 6.19 -12.68 8.29
N TYR A 80 7.29 -11.95 8.37
CA TYR A 80 7.88 -11.32 7.20
C TYR A 80 8.76 -12.27 6.40
N GLY A 81 8.61 -12.23 5.07
CA GLY A 81 9.48 -12.87 4.11
C GLY A 81 10.11 -11.85 3.18
N TYR A 82 11.36 -12.07 2.80
CA TYR A 82 12.13 -11.12 2.02
C TYR A 82 12.81 -11.81 0.83
N LEU A 83 12.69 -11.16 -0.34
CA LEU A 83 13.39 -11.58 -1.55
C LEU A 83 14.16 -10.40 -2.14
N LYS A 84 15.49 -10.51 -2.27
CA LYS A 84 16.30 -9.53 -2.99
C LYS A 84 16.06 -9.68 -4.49
N TYR A 85 15.75 -8.58 -5.16
CA TYR A 85 15.49 -8.53 -6.59
C TYR A 85 16.16 -7.28 -7.20
N THR A 86 16.62 -7.39 -8.45
CA THR A 86 17.20 -6.26 -9.19
C THR A 86 16.47 -6.13 -10.52
N PRO A 87 15.60 -5.11 -10.69
CA PRO A 87 14.82 -4.96 -11.91
C PRO A 87 15.69 -4.52 -13.08
N ARG A 88 15.42 -5.08 -14.26
CA ARG A 88 16.16 -4.80 -15.50
C ARG A 88 15.45 -3.78 -16.39
N SER A 89 14.15 -3.61 -16.27
CA SER A 89 13.33 -2.71 -17.09
C SER A 89 12.44 -1.82 -16.24
N PRO A 90 12.14 -0.57 -16.69
CA PRO A 90 11.25 0.34 -15.99
C PRO A 90 9.78 -0.07 -16.11
N GLY A 91 8.93 0.60 -15.35
CA GLY A 91 7.49 0.46 -15.37
C GLY A 91 6.93 -0.20 -14.13
N TYR A 92 5.62 -0.44 -14.15
CA TYR A 92 4.94 -1.18 -13.10
C TYR A 92 5.11 -2.68 -13.31
N LYS A 93 5.43 -3.38 -12.24
CA LYS A 93 5.57 -4.84 -12.18
C LYS A 93 4.60 -5.40 -11.15
N LYS A 94 3.85 -6.43 -11.52
CA LYS A 94 2.94 -7.12 -10.60
C LYS A 94 3.74 -8.11 -9.75
N ILE A 95 3.70 -7.95 -8.44
CA ILE A 95 4.23 -8.94 -7.50
C ILE A 95 3.06 -9.80 -7.05
N LYS A 96 3.17 -11.13 -7.16
CA LYS A 96 2.20 -12.07 -6.62
C LYS A 96 2.87 -12.98 -5.59
N ALA A 97 2.21 -13.26 -4.51
CA ALA A 97 2.66 -14.18 -3.47
C ALA A 97 1.59 -15.24 -3.21
N LEU A 98 2.00 -16.51 -3.14
CA LEU A 98 1.15 -17.66 -2.84
C LEU A 98 1.67 -18.37 -1.60
N SER A 99 0.80 -18.69 -0.65
CA SER A 99 1.14 -19.49 0.53
C SER A 99 -0.02 -20.43 0.87
N GLY A 100 0.14 -21.72 0.56
CA GLY A 100 -0.97 -22.66 0.60
C GLY A 100 -2.08 -22.25 -0.37
N SER A 101 -3.31 -22.09 0.15
CA SER A 101 -4.47 -21.61 -0.61
C SER A 101 -4.57 -20.09 -0.72
N ASP A 102 -3.75 -19.35 0.03
CA ASP A 102 -3.83 -17.90 0.11
C ASP A 102 -2.98 -17.23 -0.97
N SER A 103 -3.50 -16.13 -1.53
CA SER A 103 -2.77 -15.33 -2.51
C SER A 103 -2.92 -13.84 -2.25
N ALA A 104 -1.89 -13.08 -2.60
CA ALA A 104 -1.95 -11.63 -2.56
C ALA A 104 -1.14 -11.02 -3.70
N GLU A 105 -1.53 -9.81 -4.08
CA GLU A 105 -0.82 -9.04 -5.08
C GLU A 105 -0.30 -7.71 -4.53
N GLY A 106 0.77 -7.25 -5.14
CA GLY A 106 1.38 -5.95 -4.90
C GLY A 106 1.98 -5.39 -6.17
N LEU A 107 2.49 -4.17 -6.08
CA LEU A 107 3.15 -3.50 -7.18
C LEU A 107 4.59 -3.13 -6.82
N LEU A 108 5.46 -3.28 -7.80
CA LEU A 108 6.78 -2.69 -7.83
C LEU A 108 6.81 -1.63 -8.92
N LEU A 109 6.99 -0.36 -8.55
CA LEU A 109 7.27 0.71 -9.49
C LEU A 109 8.77 0.81 -9.70
N VAL A 110 9.21 0.60 -10.93
CA VAL A 110 10.62 0.73 -11.34
C VAL A 110 10.77 2.00 -12.16
N MET A 111 11.56 2.95 -11.67
CA MET A 111 11.75 4.26 -12.29
C MET A 111 13.11 4.38 -12.97
N THR A 112 13.19 5.26 -13.96
CA THR A 112 14.44 5.72 -14.58
C THR A 112 14.86 7.07 -14.02
N LYS A 113 16.06 7.55 -14.36
CA LYS A 113 16.52 8.90 -13.98
C LYS A 113 15.72 10.03 -14.63
N LYS A 114 14.95 9.74 -15.69
CA LYS A 114 14.10 10.71 -16.38
C LYS A 114 12.70 10.80 -15.77
N ASP A 115 12.30 9.79 -15.00
CA ASP A 115 10.98 9.78 -14.37
C ASP A 115 10.95 10.69 -13.16
N ARG A 116 9.89 11.47 -13.04
CA ARG A 116 9.56 12.29 -11.87
C ARG A 116 8.31 11.72 -11.21
N ALA A 117 8.26 11.72 -9.89
CA ALA A 117 7.12 11.20 -9.13
C ALA A 117 6.37 12.33 -8.41
N ILE A 118 5.05 12.17 -8.34
CA ILE A 118 4.17 12.94 -7.46
C ILE A 118 3.69 12.00 -6.36
N VAL A 119 3.87 12.44 -5.12
CA VAL A 119 3.42 11.71 -3.93
C VAL A 119 2.10 12.30 -3.45
N ILE A 120 1.09 11.46 -3.20
CA ILE A 120 -0.25 11.92 -2.81
C ILE A 120 -0.69 11.14 -1.57
N GLU A 121 -0.90 11.84 -0.46
CA GLU A 121 -1.55 11.29 0.73
C GLU A 121 -3.03 11.09 0.43
N VAL A 122 -3.51 9.87 0.49
CA VAL A 122 -4.86 9.51 0.04
C VAL A 122 -5.93 10.14 0.93
N GLU A 123 -5.73 10.10 2.25
CA GLU A 123 -6.73 10.53 3.22
C GLU A 123 -7.01 12.04 3.14
N GLU A 124 -5.98 12.86 3.04
CA GLU A 124 -6.15 14.33 2.97
C GLU A 124 -6.15 14.85 1.54
N GLY A 125 -5.44 14.21 0.62
CA GLY A 125 -5.39 14.63 -0.79
C GLY A 125 -6.73 14.45 -1.50
N PHE A 126 -7.39 13.34 -1.30
CA PHE A 126 -8.57 13.00 -2.08
C PHE A 126 -9.89 13.10 -1.32
N ARG A 127 -9.93 12.76 -0.04
CA ARG A 127 -11.16 12.67 0.72
C ARG A 127 -11.58 14.04 1.27
N THR A 128 -12.86 14.29 1.32
CA THR A 128 -13.41 15.50 1.96
C THR A 128 -13.28 15.46 3.49
N ALA A 129 -13.27 14.26 4.06
CA ALA A 129 -12.95 13.98 5.46
C ALA A 129 -12.24 12.64 5.57
N VAL A 130 -11.49 12.42 6.66
CA VAL A 130 -10.85 11.13 6.95
C VAL A 130 -11.90 10.02 6.94
N PHE A 131 -11.69 8.96 6.18
CA PHE A 131 -12.63 7.85 5.95
C PHE A 131 -13.91 8.18 5.16
N SER A 132 -14.06 9.41 4.62
CA SER A 132 -15.17 9.73 3.72
C SER A 132 -15.07 8.95 2.41
N ASP A 133 -16.18 8.51 1.84
CA ASP A 133 -16.26 7.98 0.48
C ASP A 133 -16.39 9.10 -0.57
N VAL A 134 -16.65 10.34 -0.13
CA VAL A 134 -16.76 11.51 -1.02
C VAL A 134 -15.38 12.03 -1.34
N ILE A 135 -15.06 12.11 -2.64
CA ILE A 135 -13.79 12.67 -3.12
C ILE A 135 -13.89 14.18 -3.30
N LYS A 136 -12.74 14.85 -3.16
CA LYS A 136 -12.61 16.27 -3.51
C LYS A 136 -12.88 16.48 -5.00
N GLN A 137 -13.57 17.56 -5.30
CA GLN A 137 -13.90 17.94 -6.68
C GLN A 137 -12.63 17.94 -7.55
N SER A 138 -12.76 17.53 -8.80
CA SER A 138 -11.71 17.49 -9.82
C SER A 138 -10.49 16.63 -9.50
N SER A 139 -10.36 16.06 -8.28
CA SER A 139 -9.20 15.26 -7.90
C SER A 139 -8.90 14.12 -8.87
N LEU A 140 -9.93 13.36 -9.26
CA LEU A 140 -9.79 12.24 -10.19
C LEU A 140 -9.32 12.70 -11.58
N LYS A 141 -9.92 13.79 -12.11
CA LYS A 141 -9.57 14.35 -13.42
C LYS A 141 -8.12 14.83 -13.44
N VAL A 142 -7.73 15.59 -12.40
CA VAL A 142 -6.38 16.14 -12.30
C VAL A 142 -5.33 15.05 -12.13
N VAL A 143 -5.57 14.07 -11.26
CA VAL A 143 -4.61 12.96 -11.06
C VAL A 143 -4.45 12.12 -12.32
N LYS A 144 -5.52 11.89 -13.09
CA LYS A 144 -5.42 11.23 -14.41
C LYS A 144 -4.55 12.04 -15.36
N ALA A 145 -4.72 13.36 -15.43
CA ALA A 145 -3.89 14.24 -16.28
C ALA A 145 -2.42 14.20 -15.82
N LEU A 146 -2.16 14.34 -14.52
CA LEU A 146 -0.81 14.27 -13.96
C LEU A 146 -0.14 12.91 -14.20
N SER A 147 -0.89 11.80 -14.18
CA SER A 147 -0.35 10.46 -14.41
C SER A 147 0.20 10.22 -15.82
N ASN A 148 -0.12 11.08 -16.78
CA ASN A 148 0.45 11.03 -18.13
C ASN A 148 1.91 11.52 -18.18
N HIS A 149 2.30 12.37 -17.23
CA HIS A 149 3.62 13.01 -17.20
C HIS A 149 4.47 12.59 -16.00
N TYR A 150 3.83 12.15 -14.92
CA TYR A 150 4.46 11.82 -13.66
C TYR A 150 4.10 10.40 -13.20
N LYS A 151 5.00 9.76 -12.48
CA LYS A 151 4.69 8.53 -11.74
C LYS A 151 3.97 8.90 -10.45
N ILE A 152 2.78 8.38 -10.25
CA ILE A 152 2.01 8.62 -9.02
C ILE A 152 2.46 7.62 -7.95
N ILE A 153 2.66 8.09 -6.72
CA ILE A 153 2.93 7.28 -5.54
C ILE A 153 1.88 7.67 -4.49
N TYR A 154 1.03 6.73 -4.10
CA TYR A 154 0.06 6.96 -3.04
C TYR A 154 0.70 6.72 -1.67
N LEU A 155 0.37 7.59 -0.70
CA LEU A 155 0.67 7.40 0.71
C LEU A 155 -0.61 7.12 1.48
N SER A 156 -0.61 6.08 2.31
CA SER A 156 -1.68 5.82 3.27
C SER A 156 -1.15 5.98 4.69
N ARG A 157 -1.82 6.81 5.47
CA ARG A 157 -1.46 7.05 6.89
C ARG A 157 -2.19 6.12 7.83
N PHE A 158 -3.46 5.84 7.60
CA PHE A 158 -4.34 5.22 8.59
C PHE A 158 -4.92 3.88 8.13
N ALA A 159 -5.37 3.79 6.88
CA ALA A 159 -6.19 2.67 6.44
C ALA A 159 -5.39 1.41 6.02
N GLY A 160 -4.08 1.53 5.79
CA GLY A 160 -3.27 0.46 5.24
C GLY A 160 -3.53 0.18 3.75
N LYS A 161 -2.65 -0.63 3.14
CA LYS A 161 -2.64 -0.84 1.69
C LYS A 161 -3.95 -1.42 1.13
N SER A 162 -4.47 -2.49 1.74
CA SER A 162 -5.63 -3.22 1.18
C SER A 162 -6.87 -2.34 1.14
N ILE A 163 -7.18 -1.64 2.24
CA ILE A 163 -8.34 -0.75 2.34
C ILE A 163 -8.17 0.44 1.41
N THR A 164 -6.99 1.05 1.41
CA THR A 164 -6.68 2.19 0.54
C THR A 164 -6.75 1.80 -0.93
N GLY A 165 -6.22 0.63 -1.31
CA GLY A 165 -6.24 0.12 -2.69
C GLY A 165 -7.66 -0.13 -3.19
N ALA A 166 -8.48 -0.82 -2.42
CA ALA A 166 -9.88 -1.07 -2.75
C ALA A 166 -10.67 0.25 -2.92
N TRP A 167 -10.40 1.24 -2.06
CA TRP A 167 -11.04 2.54 -2.16
C TRP A 167 -10.60 3.30 -3.42
N LEU A 168 -9.29 3.37 -3.73
CA LEU A 168 -8.77 4.03 -4.94
C LEU A 168 -9.34 3.40 -6.22
N GLU A 169 -9.44 2.07 -6.25
CA GLU A 169 -10.02 1.32 -7.37
C GLU A 169 -11.52 1.64 -7.53
N LYS A 170 -12.30 1.59 -6.44
CA LYS A 170 -13.72 1.97 -6.41
C LYS A 170 -13.95 3.38 -6.94
N GLN A 171 -13.05 4.32 -6.65
CA GLN A 171 -13.14 5.72 -7.09
C GLN A 171 -12.58 5.94 -8.51
N GLY A 172 -11.97 4.93 -9.13
CA GLY A 172 -11.43 4.98 -10.50
C GLY A 172 -10.11 5.75 -10.64
N PHE A 173 -9.34 5.90 -9.56
CA PHE A 173 -8.01 6.50 -9.61
C PHE A 173 -7.00 5.60 -10.35
N PRO A 174 -5.97 6.18 -11.01
CA PRO A 174 -4.94 5.41 -11.69
C PRO A 174 -4.29 4.38 -10.75
N LYS A 175 -4.12 3.14 -11.23
CA LYS A 175 -3.46 2.09 -10.46
C LYS A 175 -1.99 2.45 -10.23
N SER A 176 -1.55 2.45 -8.98
CA SER A 176 -0.17 2.73 -8.61
C SER A 176 0.21 2.11 -7.27
N VAL A 177 1.47 2.26 -6.88
CA VAL A 177 2.00 1.79 -5.60
C VAL A 177 1.41 2.57 -4.43
N ILE A 178 1.10 1.86 -3.35
CA ILE A 178 0.58 2.42 -2.10
C ILE A 178 1.61 2.16 -1.01
N LEU A 179 2.25 3.22 -0.53
CA LEU A 179 3.23 3.16 0.55
C LEU A 179 2.56 3.55 1.88
N GLY A 180 2.88 2.81 2.94
CA GLY A 180 2.50 3.21 4.29
C GLY A 180 3.37 4.37 4.78
N TRP A 181 2.75 5.40 5.34
CA TRP A 181 3.47 6.50 5.96
C TRP A 181 4.20 6.07 7.24
N ARG A 182 5.47 6.33 7.31
CA ARG A 182 6.36 6.05 8.47
C ARG A 182 7.16 7.28 8.87
N GLY A 183 6.50 8.44 8.82
CA GLY A 183 7.17 9.71 9.04
C GLY A 183 8.13 10.08 7.90
N PRO A 184 9.07 11.03 8.15
CA PRO A 184 10.01 11.55 7.16
C PRO A 184 10.84 10.46 6.48
N ASN A 185 11.08 9.35 7.15
CA ASN A 185 11.85 8.21 6.62
C ASN A 185 11.23 7.61 5.34
N THR A 186 9.92 7.78 5.13
CA THR A 186 9.26 7.31 3.90
C THR A 186 9.80 8.06 2.68
N LEU A 187 9.82 9.39 2.74
CA LEU A 187 10.30 10.25 1.65
C LEU A 187 11.82 10.18 1.49
N THR A 188 12.55 10.29 2.60
CA THR A 188 14.01 10.16 2.62
C THR A 188 14.45 8.80 2.07
N GLY A 189 13.69 7.73 2.33
CA GLY A 189 13.96 6.41 1.77
C GLY A 189 13.75 6.33 0.25
N LEU A 190 12.90 7.17 -0.33
CA LEU A 190 12.73 7.29 -1.77
C LEU A 190 13.87 8.11 -2.40
N THR A 191 14.18 9.27 -1.83
CA THR A 191 15.25 10.16 -2.37
C THR A 191 16.62 9.51 -2.27
N LYS A 192 16.94 8.78 -1.18
CA LYS A 192 18.18 8.00 -1.05
C LYS A 192 18.34 6.92 -2.11
N LYS A 193 17.26 6.45 -2.72
CA LYS A 193 17.29 5.52 -3.87
C LYS A 193 17.47 6.23 -5.21
N GLY A 194 17.59 7.56 -5.23
CA GLY A 194 17.70 8.37 -6.43
C GLY A 194 16.35 8.66 -7.10
N ILE A 195 15.23 8.43 -6.43
CA ILE A 195 13.89 8.73 -6.95
C ILE A 195 13.67 10.24 -6.88
N GLN A 196 13.38 10.85 -8.03
CA GLN A 196 13.09 12.27 -8.13
C GLN A 196 11.64 12.53 -7.73
N LEU A 197 11.45 13.09 -6.53
CA LEU A 197 10.14 13.51 -6.03
C LEU A 197 9.89 14.95 -6.48
N HIS A 198 8.98 15.13 -7.45
CA HIS A 198 8.66 16.44 -8.02
C HIS A 198 7.68 17.24 -7.18
N ALA A 199 6.67 16.57 -6.64
CA ALA A 199 5.67 17.20 -5.79
C ALA A 199 5.13 16.25 -4.73
N ILE A 200 4.58 16.83 -3.66
CA ILE A 200 3.79 16.10 -2.67
C ILE A 200 2.50 16.87 -2.37
N ILE A 201 1.38 16.14 -2.31
CA ILE A 201 0.06 16.65 -1.94
C ILE A 201 -0.41 15.91 -0.70
N GLY A 202 -0.73 16.63 0.38
CA GLY A 202 -1.14 15.98 1.60
C GLY A 202 -1.54 16.93 2.74
N SER A 203 -1.67 16.34 3.92
CA SER A 203 -1.93 17.07 5.17
C SER A 203 -0.76 17.98 5.56
N THR A 204 -1.03 18.98 6.38
CA THR A 204 0.01 19.87 6.89
C THR A 204 1.16 19.13 7.58
N ALA A 205 0.86 18.04 8.28
CA ALA A 205 1.89 17.20 8.93
C ALA A 205 2.82 16.53 7.91
N VAL A 206 2.27 15.95 6.83
CA VAL A 206 3.07 15.33 5.76
C VAL A 206 3.87 16.38 5.00
N ILE A 207 3.29 17.56 4.77
CA ILE A 207 3.94 18.68 4.07
C ILE A 207 5.11 19.24 4.88
N SER A 208 4.96 19.41 6.20
CA SER A 208 6.01 19.85 7.09
C SER A 208 7.19 18.87 7.10
N GLU A 209 6.90 17.57 7.22
CA GLU A 209 7.93 16.53 7.22
C GLU A 209 8.59 16.32 5.83
N ALA A 210 7.97 16.80 4.75
CA ALA A 210 8.54 16.79 3.40
C ALA A 210 9.50 17.98 3.15
N ALA A 211 9.53 18.97 4.05
CA ALA A 211 10.43 20.12 3.94
C ALA A 211 11.89 19.66 3.84
N GLY A 212 12.63 20.26 2.89
CA GLY A 212 14.02 19.87 2.60
C GLY A 212 14.19 18.68 1.64
N ASN A 213 13.12 17.91 1.36
CA ASN A 213 13.18 16.79 0.41
C ASN A 213 12.46 17.08 -0.90
N ILE A 214 11.42 17.90 -0.88
CA ILE A 214 10.53 18.16 -2.03
C ILE A 214 10.23 19.66 -2.08
N GLU A 215 10.44 20.26 -3.23
CA GLU A 215 10.19 21.70 -3.43
C GLU A 215 8.69 22.00 -3.55
N ASN A 216 7.96 21.30 -4.41
CA ASN A 216 6.55 21.54 -4.66
C ASN A 216 5.70 20.78 -3.62
N ARG A 217 5.24 21.48 -2.59
CA ARG A 217 4.46 20.93 -1.48
C ARG A 217 3.09 21.60 -1.40
N PHE A 218 2.02 20.84 -1.62
CA PHE A 218 0.66 21.35 -1.68
C PHE A 218 -0.23 20.78 -0.59
N THR A 219 -1.03 21.63 0.01
CA THR A 219 -2.05 21.24 1.00
C THR A 219 -3.30 22.09 0.83
N PHE A 220 -4.46 21.54 1.20
CA PHE A 220 -5.74 22.24 1.22
C PHE A 220 -5.99 22.98 2.54
N LYS A 221 -5.07 22.93 3.47
CA LYS A 221 -5.14 23.60 4.75
C LYS A 221 -4.03 24.62 4.90
N LYS A 222 -4.31 25.71 5.61
CA LYS A 222 -3.32 26.78 5.86
C LYS A 222 -2.05 26.21 6.49
N THR A 223 -0.89 26.51 5.90
CA THR A 223 0.44 26.07 6.37
C THR A 223 1.49 27.12 6.06
N ARG A 224 2.64 27.03 6.76
CA ARG A 224 3.86 27.80 6.46
C ARG A 224 4.89 26.98 5.68
N ASP A 225 4.71 25.65 5.61
CA ASP A 225 5.71 24.71 5.11
C ASP A 225 5.49 24.31 3.64
N GLY A 226 4.50 24.92 2.98
CA GLY A 226 4.17 24.63 1.59
C GLY A 226 3.14 25.59 1.03
N THR A 227 2.64 25.30 -0.16
CA THR A 227 1.64 26.09 -0.86
C THR A 227 0.23 25.64 -0.43
N THR A 228 -0.54 26.56 0.15
CA THR A 228 -1.96 26.34 0.39
C THR A 228 -2.73 26.55 -0.89
N VAL A 229 -3.48 25.55 -1.34
CA VAL A 229 -4.30 25.60 -2.55
C VAL A 229 -5.77 25.46 -2.23
N LYS A 230 -6.62 26.05 -3.05
CA LYS A 230 -8.08 25.99 -2.88
C LYS A 230 -8.67 24.66 -3.37
N ASP A 231 -8.12 24.12 -4.44
CA ASP A 231 -8.63 22.95 -5.16
C ASP A 231 -7.52 22.21 -5.94
N TRP A 232 -7.89 21.16 -6.64
CA TRP A 232 -6.99 20.35 -7.46
C TRP A 232 -6.57 21.01 -8.76
N GLU A 233 -7.41 21.89 -9.31
CA GLU A 233 -7.09 22.66 -10.51
C GLU A 233 -5.91 23.60 -10.26
N ALA A 234 -5.89 24.28 -9.11
CA ALA A 234 -4.77 25.12 -8.72
C ALA A 234 -3.43 24.35 -8.62
N ILE A 235 -3.48 23.05 -8.18
CA ILE A 235 -2.28 22.20 -8.20
C ILE A 235 -1.81 21.95 -9.63
N LEU A 236 -2.74 21.64 -10.55
CA LEU A 236 -2.41 21.39 -11.95
C LEU A 236 -1.77 22.61 -12.61
N GLU A 237 -2.34 23.79 -12.42
CA GLU A 237 -1.83 25.06 -12.93
C GLU A 237 -0.39 25.31 -12.45
N HIS A 238 -0.13 25.21 -11.14
CA HIS A 238 1.22 25.38 -10.58
C HIS A 238 2.26 24.40 -11.15
N LEU A 239 1.85 23.16 -11.43
CA LEU A 239 2.76 22.14 -11.96
C LEU A 239 2.98 22.28 -13.46
N GLN A 240 2.05 22.91 -14.19
CA GLN A 240 2.17 23.21 -15.63
C GLN A 240 3.03 24.46 -15.90
N GLU A 241 2.80 25.56 -15.17
CA GLU A 241 3.58 26.80 -15.27
C GLU A 241 5.09 26.59 -15.08
N LYS A 242 5.47 25.68 -14.16
CA LYS A 242 6.89 25.35 -13.91
C LYS A 242 7.51 24.41 -14.96
N ASN A 243 6.75 23.91 -15.91
CA ASN A 243 7.27 23.04 -17.00
C ASN A 243 7.36 23.77 -18.35
N GLU A 244 6.89 25.01 -18.46
CA GLU A 244 7.19 25.87 -19.61
C GLU A 244 8.64 26.37 -19.49
N PRO A 245 9.45 26.26 -20.57
CA PRO A 245 10.88 26.61 -20.59
C PRO A 245 11.13 28.10 -20.43
#